data_0e419a251ba39b6313bc3f9d5955d33f
#
_entry.id   0e419a251ba39b6313bc3f9d5955d33f
#
_cell.length_a   1.000
_cell.length_b   1.000
_cell.length_c   1.000
_cell.angle_alpha   90.00
_cell.angle_beta   90.00
_cell.angle_gamma   90.00
#
_symmetry.space_group_name_H-M   'P 1'
#
loop_
_entity.id
_entity.type
_entity.pdbx_description
1 polymer ?
#
loop_
_entity_poly.entity_id
_entity_poly.type
_entity_poly.pdbx_seq_one_letter_code
_entity_poly.pdbx_strand_id
1 'polypeptide(L)'
;FPYTTLFRSMSQSCNIVFAELAMELGKDKMTEEAEKMGFGSSFTIDGVPTLASSYDVSKAETRDLGWSGIGQYTDLVNPMHLNILMGAIANGGVYVTPYYIDSIKTPFGLPTYVGYGTPGERLLKSETADALKDIMRYTVETNYGDSMFPGLTVCAKTGTGEIGEDKNPNGWMTGFTLDSDCPLAFTIVVENSGFGMAQAGPIAQQLLQSAAAIVRGQ
;
A
#
# COMPACT_ATOMS: atom_id res chain seq x y z
N PHE A 1 8.23 21.82 -0.14
CA PHE A 1 7.14 21.74 -1.13
C PHE A 1 5.83 22.19 -0.51
N PRO A 2 5.04 23.06 -1.17
CA PRO A 2 3.72 23.43 -0.69
C PRO A 2 2.82 22.20 -0.61
N TYR A 3 2.03 22.10 0.45
CA TYR A 3 1.11 20.96 0.69
C TYR A 3 0.17 20.69 -0.51
N THR A 4 -0.35 21.74 -1.14
CA THR A 4 -1.19 21.65 -2.36
C THR A 4 -0.46 21.03 -3.56
N THR A 5 0.88 21.20 -3.64
CA THR A 5 1.68 20.57 -4.70
C THR A 5 1.71 19.07 -4.55
N LEU A 6 1.83 18.55 -3.31
CA LEU A 6 1.85 17.11 -3.04
C LEU A 6 0.53 16.44 -3.45
N PHE A 7 -0.62 17.06 -3.19
CA PHE A 7 -1.93 16.53 -3.62
C PHE A 7 -1.99 16.34 -5.14
N ARG A 8 -1.66 17.37 -5.89
CA ARG A 8 -1.67 17.29 -7.36
C ARG A 8 -0.62 16.32 -7.89
N SER A 9 0.57 16.31 -7.29
CA SER A 9 1.67 15.43 -7.73
C SER A 9 1.35 13.97 -7.50
N MET A 10 0.75 13.62 -6.35
CA MET A 10 0.29 12.26 -6.08
C MET A 10 -0.83 11.86 -7.04
N SER A 11 -1.86 12.70 -7.20
CA SER A 11 -2.99 12.38 -8.06
C SER A 11 -2.58 12.19 -9.53
N GLN A 12 -1.63 12.98 -10.02
CA GLN A 12 -1.12 12.88 -11.39
C GLN A 12 0.09 11.93 -11.53
N SER A 13 0.51 11.28 -10.44
CA SER A 13 1.73 10.44 -10.44
C SER A 13 2.95 11.17 -11.00
N CYS A 14 3.21 12.40 -10.54
CA CYS A 14 4.27 13.26 -11.06
C CYS A 14 5.64 12.76 -10.63
N ASN A 15 6.31 12.03 -11.51
CA ASN A 15 7.64 11.47 -11.24
C ASN A 15 8.68 12.54 -10.90
N ILE A 16 8.60 13.71 -11.51
CA ILE A 16 9.57 14.81 -11.29
C ILE A 16 9.56 15.24 -9.83
N VAL A 17 8.37 15.50 -9.26
CA VAL A 17 8.25 15.99 -7.88
C VAL A 17 8.75 14.94 -6.88
N PHE A 18 8.40 13.68 -7.05
CA PHE A 18 8.83 12.62 -6.12
C PHE A 18 10.32 12.28 -6.27
N ALA A 19 10.87 12.36 -7.47
CA ALA A 19 12.30 12.23 -7.70
C ALA A 19 13.08 13.39 -7.04
N GLU A 20 12.63 14.63 -7.19
CA GLU A 20 13.24 15.79 -6.54
C GLU A 20 13.17 15.70 -5.01
N LEU A 21 12.03 15.27 -4.45
CA LEU A 21 11.89 15.04 -3.01
C LEU A 21 12.88 13.99 -2.49
N ALA A 22 13.04 12.87 -3.20
CA ALA A 22 14.00 11.84 -2.82
C ALA A 22 15.44 12.35 -2.86
N MET A 23 15.80 13.12 -3.90
CA MET A 23 17.13 13.73 -4.01
C MET A 23 17.37 14.79 -2.92
N GLU A 24 16.35 15.56 -2.53
CA GLU A 24 16.43 16.55 -1.45
C GLU A 24 16.58 15.88 -0.08
N LEU A 25 15.82 14.80 0.19
CA LEU A 25 15.91 14.05 1.44
C LEU A 25 17.25 13.33 1.58
N GLY A 26 17.78 12.81 0.49
CA GLY A 26 19.03 12.06 0.47
C GLY A 26 18.91 10.61 0.91
N LYS A 27 19.94 9.82 0.61
CA LYS A 27 19.99 8.38 0.85
C LYS A 27 19.70 7.98 2.29
N ASP A 28 20.33 8.66 3.23
CA ASP A 28 20.28 8.28 4.66
C ASP A 28 18.85 8.36 5.19
N LYS A 29 18.16 9.47 4.93
CA LYS A 29 16.76 9.64 5.36
C LYS A 29 15.82 8.71 4.64
N MET A 30 16.00 8.50 3.33
CA MET A 30 15.18 7.57 2.56
C MET A 30 15.33 6.15 3.08
N THR A 31 16.57 5.71 3.38
CA THR A 31 16.84 4.39 3.97
C THR A 31 16.23 4.27 5.37
N GLU A 32 16.45 5.26 6.24
CA GLU A 32 15.89 5.28 7.59
C GLU A 32 14.37 5.15 7.60
N GLU A 33 13.68 5.88 6.73
CA GLU A 33 12.21 5.82 6.67
C GLU A 33 11.73 4.49 6.06
N ALA A 34 12.43 3.95 5.06
CA ALA A 34 12.09 2.63 4.50
C ALA A 34 12.26 1.52 5.57
N GLU A 35 13.35 1.54 6.35
CA GLU A 35 13.58 0.59 7.45
C GLU A 35 12.50 0.71 8.54
N LYS A 36 12.11 1.92 8.94
CA LYS A 36 10.99 2.14 9.87
C LYS A 36 9.68 1.57 9.36
N MET A 37 9.46 1.59 8.06
CA MET A 37 8.28 1.00 7.42
C MET A 37 8.39 -0.52 7.25
N GLY A 38 9.50 -1.16 7.67
CA GLY A 38 9.70 -2.60 7.65
C GLY A 38 10.38 -3.15 6.41
N PHE A 39 10.90 -2.30 5.51
CA PHE A 39 11.74 -2.77 4.41
C PHE A 39 13.02 -3.41 4.96
N GLY A 40 13.50 -4.44 4.30
CA GLY A 40 14.65 -5.23 4.75
C GLY A 40 14.31 -6.32 5.78
N SER A 41 13.08 -6.34 6.30
CA SER A 41 12.62 -7.31 7.29
C SER A 41 11.51 -8.21 6.74
N SER A 42 11.58 -9.51 7.06
CA SER A 42 10.46 -10.42 6.87
C SER A 42 9.53 -10.36 8.09
N PHE A 43 8.26 -10.61 7.86
CA PHE A 43 7.29 -10.79 8.95
C PHE A 43 6.62 -12.15 8.83
N THR A 44 5.98 -12.59 9.90
CA THR A 44 5.36 -13.91 9.98
C THR A 44 3.87 -13.76 10.21
N ILE A 45 3.06 -14.47 9.42
CA ILE A 45 1.61 -14.54 9.58
C ILE A 45 1.26 -15.97 9.98
N ASP A 46 0.75 -16.18 11.20
CA ASP A 46 0.42 -17.51 11.76
C ASP A 46 1.53 -18.55 11.58
N GLY A 47 2.77 -18.16 11.79
CA GLY A 47 3.94 -19.03 11.66
C GLY A 47 4.48 -19.17 10.22
N VAL A 48 3.84 -18.58 9.22
CA VAL A 48 4.32 -18.58 7.84
C VAL A 48 5.15 -17.32 7.57
N PRO A 49 6.47 -17.46 7.29
CA PRO A 49 7.32 -16.30 7.00
C PRO A 49 6.97 -15.73 5.61
N THR A 50 7.03 -14.41 5.49
CA THR A 50 6.91 -13.71 4.21
C THR A 50 8.29 -13.37 3.63
N LEU A 51 8.35 -13.10 2.34
CA LEU A 51 9.52 -12.48 1.73
C LEU A 51 9.62 -11.02 2.19
N ALA A 52 10.81 -10.58 2.52
CA ALA A 52 11.07 -9.17 2.83
C ALA A 52 10.90 -8.30 1.58
N SER A 53 10.35 -7.12 1.76
CA SER A 53 10.53 -6.03 0.79
C SER A 53 11.95 -5.50 0.88
N SER A 54 12.53 -5.03 -0.21
CA SER A 54 13.89 -4.48 -0.21
C SER A 54 13.90 -3.04 -0.70
N TYR A 55 14.72 -2.24 -0.03
CA TYR A 55 15.06 -0.88 -0.39
C TYR A 55 16.57 -0.70 -0.18
N ASP A 56 17.35 -0.55 -1.25
CA ASP A 56 18.80 -0.38 -1.16
C ASP A 56 19.27 0.71 -2.13
N VAL A 57 19.51 1.88 -1.59
CA VAL A 57 20.07 3.04 -2.33
C VAL A 57 21.53 3.30 -1.96
N SER A 58 22.21 2.38 -1.28
CA SER A 58 23.60 2.56 -0.81
C SER A 58 24.57 2.89 -1.95
N LYS A 59 24.39 2.26 -3.11
CA LYS A 59 25.18 2.46 -4.33
C LYS A 59 24.54 3.40 -5.33
N ALA A 60 23.35 3.94 -5.05
CA ALA A 60 22.63 4.80 -5.96
C ALA A 60 23.40 6.10 -6.23
N GLU A 61 23.48 6.52 -7.47
CA GLU A 61 23.86 7.88 -7.83
C GLU A 61 22.65 8.81 -7.70
N THR A 62 22.83 10.11 -7.92
CA THR A 62 21.75 11.10 -7.79
C THR A 62 20.52 10.74 -8.65
N ARG A 63 20.75 10.29 -9.88
CA ARG A 63 19.68 9.85 -10.79
C ARG A 63 18.95 8.62 -10.25
N ASP A 64 19.70 7.65 -9.76
CA ASP A 64 19.15 6.39 -9.23
C ASP A 64 18.33 6.63 -7.97
N LEU A 65 18.79 7.56 -7.11
CA LEU A 65 18.03 7.97 -5.94
C LEU A 65 16.69 8.64 -6.32
N GLY A 66 16.69 9.50 -7.35
CA GLY A 66 15.47 10.05 -7.89
C GLY A 66 14.55 8.95 -8.45
N TRP A 67 15.11 7.93 -9.09
CA TRP A 67 14.34 6.81 -9.63
C TRP A 67 13.75 5.91 -8.53
N SER A 68 14.50 5.68 -7.46
CA SER A 68 13.98 5.02 -6.25
C SER A 68 12.84 5.84 -5.62
N GLY A 69 12.93 7.17 -5.62
CA GLY A 69 11.86 8.05 -5.11
C GLY A 69 10.51 7.90 -5.80
N ILE A 70 10.45 7.28 -6.96
CA ILE A 70 9.21 6.96 -7.70
C ILE A 70 8.87 5.46 -7.65
N GLY A 71 9.55 4.67 -6.81
CA GLY A 71 9.31 3.24 -6.65
C GLY A 71 9.88 2.37 -7.77
N GLN A 72 11.01 2.78 -8.33
CA GLN A 72 11.76 2.07 -9.38
C GLN A 72 13.19 1.74 -8.89
N TYR A 73 14.15 1.60 -9.78
CA TYR A 73 15.54 1.23 -9.49
C TYR A 73 15.62 -0.22 -8.97
N THR A 74 16.08 -0.43 -7.73
CA THR A 74 16.20 -1.76 -7.12
C THR A 74 15.12 -2.03 -6.07
N ASP A 75 14.11 -1.16 -5.99
CA ASP A 75 13.06 -1.26 -4.99
C ASP A 75 12.14 -2.45 -5.29
N LEU A 76 11.99 -3.34 -4.33
CA LEU A 76 11.09 -4.49 -4.43
C LEU A 76 10.14 -4.49 -3.24
N VAL A 77 8.85 -4.55 -3.53
CA VAL A 77 7.82 -4.60 -2.50
C VAL A 77 7.05 -5.92 -2.54
N ASN A 78 6.93 -6.56 -1.37
CA ASN A 78 6.01 -7.66 -1.19
C ASN A 78 4.57 -7.11 -1.14
N PRO A 79 3.63 -7.62 -1.97
CA PRO A 79 2.26 -7.12 -1.98
C PRO A 79 1.55 -7.18 -0.62
N MET A 80 1.81 -8.20 0.19
CA MET A 80 1.26 -8.29 1.54
C MET A 80 1.83 -7.21 2.46
N HIS A 81 3.13 -6.92 2.36
CA HIS A 81 3.75 -5.83 3.11
C HIS A 81 3.12 -4.47 2.74
N LEU A 82 2.94 -4.22 1.44
CA LEU A 82 2.26 -2.99 0.99
C LEU A 82 0.82 -2.90 1.50
N ASN A 83 0.10 -4.02 1.53
CA ASN A 83 -1.26 -4.08 2.09
C ASN A 83 -1.28 -3.75 3.59
N ILE A 84 -0.30 -4.24 4.35
CA ILE A 84 -0.13 -3.93 5.77
C ILE A 84 0.14 -2.44 5.98
N LEU A 85 0.98 -1.82 5.12
CA LEU A 85 1.23 -0.37 5.16
C LEU A 85 -0.04 0.43 4.87
N MET A 86 -0.87 0.00 3.93
CA MET A 86 -2.18 0.62 3.68
C MET A 86 -3.09 0.53 4.91
N GLY A 87 -3.13 -0.64 5.55
CA GLY A 87 -3.84 -0.83 6.82
C GLY A 87 -3.32 0.07 7.93
N ALA A 88 -1.99 0.24 8.04
CA ALA A 88 -1.39 1.14 9.02
C ALA A 88 -1.76 2.61 8.78
N ILE A 89 -1.76 3.09 7.52
CA ILE A 89 -2.21 4.44 7.17
C ILE A 89 -3.68 4.61 7.56
N ALA A 90 -4.56 3.66 7.19
CA ALA A 90 -5.97 3.68 7.54
C ALA A 90 -6.18 3.73 9.06
N ASN A 91 -5.34 3.04 9.83
CA ASN A 91 -5.35 2.94 11.29
C ASN A 91 -4.54 4.05 11.99
N GLY A 92 -4.42 5.22 11.41
CA GLY A 92 -3.75 6.39 12.01
C GLY A 92 -2.25 6.20 12.25
N GLY A 93 -1.58 5.39 11.41
CA GLY A 93 -0.14 5.14 11.43
C GLY A 93 0.31 3.99 12.32
N VAL A 94 -0.61 3.21 12.87
CA VAL A 94 -0.31 2.05 13.73
C VAL A 94 -0.43 0.75 12.91
N TYR A 95 0.64 -0.01 12.86
CA TYR A 95 0.68 -1.34 12.28
C TYR A 95 -0.19 -2.32 13.07
N VAL A 96 -0.84 -3.25 12.37
CA VAL A 96 -1.57 -4.37 12.97
C VAL A 96 -1.03 -5.67 12.37
N THR A 97 -0.63 -6.60 13.23
CA THR A 97 -0.19 -7.92 12.79
C THR A 97 -1.34 -8.68 12.15
N PRO A 98 -1.26 -9.07 10.88
CA PRO A 98 -2.30 -9.84 10.22
C PRO A 98 -2.33 -11.29 10.70
N TYR A 99 -3.46 -11.97 10.48
CA TYR A 99 -3.63 -13.39 10.71
C TYR A 99 -4.50 -14.01 9.60
N TYR A 100 -4.32 -15.30 9.34
CA TYR A 100 -5.13 -16.08 8.41
C TYR A 100 -6.06 -17.07 9.13
N ILE A 101 -5.60 -17.56 10.29
CA ILE A 101 -6.30 -18.59 11.05
C ILE A 101 -7.29 -17.91 12.00
N ASP A 102 -8.56 -17.93 11.67
CA ASP A 102 -9.62 -17.39 12.53
C ASP A 102 -9.71 -18.16 13.85
N SER A 103 -9.80 -19.49 13.79
CA SER A 103 -9.84 -20.32 14.98
C SER A 103 -9.38 -21.76 14.74
N ILE A 104 -8.80 -22.38 15.76
CA ILE A 104 -8.53 -23.82 15.80
C ILE A 104 -9.39 -24.40 16.91
N LYS A 105 -10.16 -25.46 16.61
CA LYS A 105 -11.08 -26.10 17.54
C LYS A 105 -10.73 -27.56 17.73
N THR A 106 -10.97 -28.08 18.95
CA THR A 106 -10.96 -29.51 19.22
C THR A 106 -12.06 -30.24 18.42
N PRO A 107 -12.02 -31.59 18.32
CA PRO A 107 -13.13 -32.37 17.75
C PRO A 107 -14.49 -32.14 18.43
N PHE A 108 -14.50 -31.68 19.66
CA PHE A 108 -15.69 -31.35 20.43
C PHE A 108 -16.15 -29.88 20.31
N GLY A 109 -15.50 -29.11 19.38
CA GLY A 109 -15.89 -27.72 19.12
C GLY A 109 -15.30 -26.66 20.07
N LEU A 110 -14.48 -27.05 21.06
CA LEU A 110 -13.84 -26.10 21.97
C LEU A 110 -12.67 -25.40 21.26
N PRO A 111 -12.61 -24.06 21.26
CA PRO A 111 -11.51 -23.33 20.66
C PRO A 111 -10.22 -23.56 21.46
N THR A 112 -9.15 -23.90 20.77
CA THR A 112 -7.78 -23.99 21.30
C THR A 112 -6.91 -22.82 20.85
N TYR A 113 -7.33 -22.13 19.80
CA TYR A 113 -6.72 -20.89 19.28
C TYR A 113 -7.82 -20.02 18.68
N VAL A 114 -7.70 -18.73 18.86
CA VAL A 114 -8.53 -17.71 18.19
C VAL A 114 -7.56 -16.66 17.62
N GLY A 115 -7.63 -16.45 16.31
CA GLY A 115 -6.86 -15.43 15.62
C GLY A 115 -7.36 -14.03 15.97
N TYR A 116 -6.45 -13.11 16.12
CA TYR A 116 -6.76 -11.69 16.29
C TYR A 116 -5.61 -10.82 15.81
N GLY A 117 -5.96 -9.65 15.27
CA GLY A 117 -4.99 -8.63 14.93
C GLY A 117 -4.40 -7.99 16.19
N THR A 118 -3.08 -8.03 16.32
CA THR A 118 -2.39 -7.40 17.44
C THR A 118 -1.86 -6.04 17.00
N PRO A 119 -2.21 -4.94 17.70
CA PRO A 119 -1.57 -3.65 17.46
C PRO A 119 -0.06 -3.77 17.69
N GLY A 120 0.70 -3.35 16.70
CA GLY A 120 2.15 -3.30 16.76
C GLY A 120 2.66 -1.87 16.97
N GLU A 121 3.85 -1.61 16.45
CA GLU A 121 4.48 -0.30 16.57
C GLU A 121 3.79 0.75 15.70
N ARG A 122 3.98 2.00 16.08
CA ARG A 122 3.58 3.15 15.27
C ARG A 122 4.63 3.37 14.18
N LEU A 123 4.24 3.16 12.93
CA LEU A 123 5.10 3.40 11.76
C LEU A 123 5.10 4.87 11.33
N LEU A 124 3.96 5.55 11.46
CA LEU A 124 3.77 6.94 11.06
C LEU A 124 3.15 7.75 12.19
N LYS A 125 3.49 9.03 12.26
CA LYS A 125 2.74 9.97 13.11
C LYS A 125 1.29 10.04 12.65
N SER A 126 0.35 10.29 13.56
CA SER A 126 -1.07 10.40 13.24
C SER A 126 -1.33 11.44 12.15
N GLU A 127 -0.71 12.62 12.31
CA GLU A 127 -0.84 13.73 11.35
C GLU A 127 -0.33 13.35 9.95
N THR A 128 0.73 12.55 9.88
CA THR A 128 1.26 12.05 8.60
C THR A 128 0.30 11.03 7.96
N ALA A 129 -0.26 10.13 8.77
CA ALA A 129 -1.25 9.16 8.30
C ALA A 129 -2.52 9.87 7.80
N ASP A 130 -2.99 10.89 8.50
CA ASP A 130 -4.17 11.67 8.10
C ASP A 130 -3.89 12.47 6.80
N ALA A 131 -2.71 13.08 6.68
CA ALA A 131 -2.31 13.74 5.43
C ALA A 131 -2.25 12.75 4.24
N LEU A 132 -1.76 11.53 4.45
CA LEU A 132 -1.75 10.49 3.41
C LEU A 132 -3.16 10.04 3.03
N LYS A 133 -4.09 9.90 3.99
CA LYS A 133 -5.51 9.63 3.71
C LYS A 133 -6.10 10.71 2.82
N ASP A 134 -5.89 11.98 3.17
CA ASP A 134 -6.41 13.12 2.40
C ASP A 134 -5.85 13.13 0.98
N ILE A 135 -4.53 12.93 0.82
CA ILE A 135 -3.88 12.90 -0.50
C ILE A 135 -4.38 11.74 -1.36
N MET A 136 -4.51 10.54 -0.77
CA MET A 136 -5.00 9.35 -1.48
C MET A 136 -6.49 9.46 -1.78
N ARG A 137 -7.29 10.08 -0.90
CA ARG A 137 -8.70 10.38 -1.15
C ARG A 137 -8.85 11.37 -2.31
N TYR A 138 -8.11 12.47 -2.27
CA TYR A 138 -8.07 13.45 -3.36
C TYR A 138 -7.71 12.80 -4.70
N THR A 139 -6.80 11.82 -4.70
CA THR A 139 -6.43 11.08 -5.91
C THR A 139 -7.62 10.34 -6.51
N VAL A 140 -8.43 9.67 -5.69
CA VAL A 140 -9.66 8.99 -6.16
C VAL A 140 -10.66 10.01 -6.68
N GLU A 141 -10.95 11.07 -5.92
CA GLU A 141 -11.93 12.08 -6.30
C GLU A 141 -11.61 12.77 -7.64
N THR A 142 -10.34 13.10 -7.86
CA THR A 142 -9.93 13.92 -9.00
C THR A 142 -9.47 13.12 -10.22
N ASN A 143 -9.04 11.88 -10.04
CA ASN A 143 -8.41 11.12 -11.11
C ASN A 143 -9.11 9.79 -11.45
N TYR A 144 -9.63 9.05 -10.47
CA TYR A 144 -10.30 7.78 -10.73
C TYR A 144 -11.83 7.92 -10.77
N GLY A 145 -12.38 8.83 -9.98
CA GLY A 145 -13.80 9.07 -9.81
C GLY A 145 -14.46 8.12 -8.79
N ASP A 146 -15.32 8.67 -7.94
CA ASP A 146 -16.07 7.90 -6.93
C ASP A 146 -17.02 6.87 -7.55
N SER A 147 -17.46 7.10 -8.78
CA SER A 147 -18.29 6.14 -9.52
C SER A 147 -17.59 4.79 -9.76
N MET A 148 -16.25 4.74 -9.63
CA MET A 148 -15.51 3.50 -9.71
C MET A 148 -15.79 2.58 -8.50
N PHE A 149 -16.12 3.15 -7.35
CA PHE A 149 -16.32 2.42 -6.10
C PHE A 149 -17.69 2.74 -5.47
N PRO A 150 -18.80 2.35 -6.12
CA PRO A 150 -20.14 2.72 -5.66
C PRO A 150 -20.39 2.32 -4.19
N GLY A 151 -20.83 3.27 -3.37
CA GLY A 151 -21.15 3.03 -1.96
C GLY A 151 -19.96 2.84 -1.03
N LEU A 152 -18.73 3.13 -1.49
CA LEU A 152 -17.49 3.08 -0.71
C LEU A 152 -16.72 4.39 -0.84
N THR A 153 -16.15 4.82 0.27
CA THR A 153 -15.24 5.97 0.34
C THR A 153 -13.80 5.47 0.29
N VAL A 154 -13.24 5.39 -0.92
CA VAL A 154 -11.93 4.76 -1.17
C VAL A 154 -10.81 5.80 -1.21
N CYS A 155 -9.71 5.48 -0.55
CA CYS A 155 -8.40 6.11 -0.71
C CYS A 155 -7.50 5.14 -1.48
N ALA A 156 -6.96 5.54 -2.63
CA ALA A 156 -6.16 4.62 -3.45
C ALA A 156 -5.09 5.32 -4.27
N LYS A 157 -4.10 4.50 -4.68
CA LYS A 157 -3.07 4.88 -5.65
C LYS A 157 -2.76 3.72 -6.59
N THR A 158 -2.66 4.03 -7.88
CA THR A 158 -2.14 3.09 -8.88
C THR A 158 -0.64 3.21 -9.01
N GLY A 159 -0.01 2.12 -9.43
CA GLY A 159 1.40 2.05 -9.78
C GLY A 159 1.60 1.30 -11.10
N THR A 160 2.73 1.56 -11.73
CA THR A 160 3.18 0.86 -12.93
C THR A 160 4.66 0.57 -12.74
N GLY A 161 4.98 -0.66 -12.39
CA GLY A 161 6.34 -1.10 -12.08
C GLY A 161 7.02 -1.69 -13.31
N GLU A 162 8.04 -1.04 -13.84
CA GLU A 162 8.84 -1.56 -14.94
C GLU A 162 9.68 -2.76 -14.48
N ILE A 163 9.71 -3.85 -15.27
CA ILE A 163 10.37 -5.11 -14.93
C ILE A 163 11.39 -5.57 -15.99
N GLY A 164 11.78 -4.67 -16.89
CA GLY A 164 12.75 -4.88 -17.95
C GLY A 164 12.23 -4.48 -19.33
N GLU A 165 13.16 -4.32 -20.28
CA GLU A 165 12.87 -3.75 -21.61
C GLU A 165 11.94 -4.63 -22.47
N ASP A 166 11.99 -5.96 -22.31
CA ASP A 166 11.23 -6.92 -23.11
C ASP A 166 9.93 -7.39 -22.44
N LYS A 167 9.49 -6.76 -21.36
CA LYS A 167 8.31 -7.16 -20.60
C LYS A 167 7.34 -5.99 -20.42
N ASN A 168 6.05 -6.30 -20.39
CA ASN A 168 5.09 -5.32 -19.93
C ASN A 168 5.31 -5.05 -18.44
N PRO A 169 5.09 -3.81 -17.97
CA PRO A 169 5.19 -3.50 -16.56
C PRO A 169 4.15 -4.25 -15.73
N ASN A 170 4.39 -4.36 -14.44
CA ASN A 170 3.39 -4.82 -13.48
C ASN A 170 2.42 -3.68 -13.16
N GLY A 171 1.13 -3.97 -13.31
CA GLY A 171 0.05 -3.04 -12.97
C GLY A 171 -0.34 -3.16 -11.50
N TRP A 172 -0.31 -2.07 -10.73
CA TRP A 172 -0.62 -2.04 -9.30
C TRP A 172 -1.79 -1.13 -8.98
N MET A 173 -2.57 -1.51 -7.99
CA MET A 173 -3.48 -0.62 -7.26
C MET A 173 -3.52 -1.01 -5.79
N THR A 174 -3.35 -0.03 -4.90
CA THR A 174 -3.38 -0.26 -3.46
C THR A 174 -4.15 0.86 -2.77
N GLY A 175 -4.74 0.55 -1.62
CA GLY A 175 -5.52 1.53 -0.87
C GLY A 175 -6.31 0.93 0.28
N PHE A 176 -7.30 1.70 0.73
CA PHE A 176 -8.18 1.33 1.84
C PHE A 176 -9.51 2.10 1.75
N THR A 177 -10.52 1.65 2.51
CA THR A 177 -11.80 2.34 2.68
C THR A 177 -11.80 3.18 3.96
N LEU A 178 -12.55 4.29 3.96
CA LEU A 178 -12.80 5.13 5.14
C LEU A 178 -14.12 4.77 5.84
N ASP A 179 -14.90 3.85 5.27
CA ASP A 179 -16.19 3.45 5.77
C ASP A 179 -16.04 2.61 7.05
N SER A 180 -16.57 3.08 8.17
CA SER A 180 -16.46 2.40 9.47
C SER A 180 -17.20 1.07 9.53
N ASP A 181 -18.22 0.88 8.70
CA ASP A 181 -18.97 -0.36 8.54
C ASP A 181 -18.31 -1.34 7.55
N CYS A 182 -17.27 -0.90 6.87
CA CYS A 182 -16.55 -1.71 5.87
C CYS A 182 -15.06 -1.31 5.82
N PRO A 183 -14.29 -1.49 6.92
CA PRO A 183 -12.89 -1.08 7.00
C PRO A 183 -11.99 -2.09 6.28
N LEU A 184 -11.68 -1.84 5.02
CA LEU A 184 -10.87 -2.70 4.18
C LEU A 184 -9.56 -2.02 3.78
N ALA A 185 -8.45 -2.77 3.77
CA ALA A 185 -7.24 -2.44 3.03
C ALA A 185 -7.04 -3.44 1.89
N PHE A 186 -6.51 -2.99 0.77
CA PHE A 186 -6.32 -3.84 -0.40
C PHE A 186 -5.03 -3.52 -1.14
N THR A 187 -4.46 -4.54 -1.75
CA THR A 187 -3.36 -4.42 -2.70
C THR A 187 -3.56 -5.42 -3.82
N ILE A 188 -3.53 -4.93 -5.05
CA ILE A 188 -3.67 -5.70 -6.27
C ILE A 188 -2.42 -5.49 -7.11
N VAL A 189 -1.85 -6.58 -7.58
CA VAL A 189 -0.78 -6.59 -8.58
C VAL A 189 -1.17 -7.55 -9.69
N VAL A 190 -1.00 -7.10 -10.93
CA VAL A 190 -1.15 -7.92 -12.12
C VAL A 190 0.19 -7.90 -12.85
N GLU A 191 0.86 -9.04 -12.82
CA GLU A 191 2.19 -9.16 -13.38
C GLU A 191 2.17 -9.11 -14.92
N ASN A 192 3.20 -8.46 -15.49
CA ASN A 192 3.43 -8.42 -16.93
C ASN A 192 2.19 -7.98 -17.75
N SER A 193 1.42 -7.05 -17.23
CA SER A 193 0.07 -6.73 -17.74
C SER A 193 -0.08 -5.33 -18.33
N GLY A 194 0.78 -4.38 -17.96
CA GLY A 194 0.71 -2.99 -18.40
C GLY A 194 0.34 -2.00 -17.29
N PHE A 195 -0.42 -0.97 -17.63
CA PHE A 195 -0.70 0.14 -16.71
C PHE A 195 -1.64 -0.24 -15.57
N GLY A 196 -1.30 0.19 -14.35
CA GLY A 196 -2.02 -0.16 -13.12
C GLY A 196 -3.51 0.15 -13.17
N MET A 197 -3.90 1.33 -13.63
CA MET A 197 -5.33 1.71 -13.71
C MET A 197 -6.12 0.79 -14.65
N ALA A 198 -5.55 0.41 -15.78
CA ALA A 198 -6.23 -0.41 -16.77
C ALA A 198 -6.35 -1.89 -16.35
N GLN A 199 -5.37 -2.39 -15.58
CA GLN A 199 -5.29 -3.80 -15.23
C GLN A 199 -5.75 -4.08 -13.80
N ALA A 200 -5.19 -3.38 -12.81
CA ALA A 200 -5.53 -3.58 -11.41
C ALA A 200 -6.83 -2.86 -11.00
N GLY A 201 -7.17 -1.75 -11.65
CA GLY A 201 -8.35 -0.95 -11.33
C GLY A 201 -9.68 -1.73 -11.38
N PRO A 202 -10.04 -2.41 -12.48
CA PRO A 202 -11.28 -3.20 -12.57
C PRO A 202 -11.32 -4.34 -11.54
N ILE A 203 -10.18 -4.95 -11.24
CA ILE A 203 -10.08 -6.00 -10.22
C ILE A 203 -10.34 -5.42 -8.83
N ALA A 204 -9.75 -4.24 -8.52
CA ALA A 204 -9.99 -3.54 -7.26
C ALA A 204 -11.47 -3.19 -7.09
N GLN A 205 -12.11 -2.66 -8.13
CA GLN A 205 -13.54 -2.35 -8.14
C GLN A 205 -14.37 -3.59 -7.78
N GLN A 206 -14.18 -4.68 -8.50
CA GLN A 206 -14.97 -5.91 -8.30
C GLN A 206 -14.71 -6.54 -6.94
N LEU A 207 -13.44 -6.58 -6.51
CA LEU A 207 -13.04 -7.14 -5.22
C LEU A 207 -13.67 -6.37 -4.06
N LEU A 208 -13.56 -5.03 -4.08
CA LEU A 208 -14.11 -4.18 -3.01
C LEU A 208 -15.63 -4.26 -2.94
N GLN A 209 -16.33 -4.30 -4.08
CA GLN A 209 -17.79 -4.48 -4.10
C GLN A 209 -18.19 -5.83 -3.49
N SER A 210 -17.51 -6.92 -3.87
CA SER A 210 -17.78 -8.25 -3.33
C SER A 210 -17.47 -8.34 -1.83
N ALA A 211 -16.34 -7.78 -1.41
CA ALA A 211 -15.94 -7.76 0.00
C ALA A 211 -16.92 -6.92 0.85
N ALA A 212 -17.34 -5.75 0.34
CA ALA A 212 -18.31 -4.91 1.04
C ALA A 212 -19.67 -5.60 1.21
N ALA A 213 -20.14 -6.31 0.19
CA ALA A 213 -21.37 -7.11 0.29
C ALA A 213 -21.27 -8.17 1.41
N ILE A 214 -20.15 -8.89 1.47
CA ILE A 214 -19.92 -9.90 2.53
C ILE A 214 -19.85 -9.26 3.91
N VAL A 215 -19.06 -8.17 4.07
CA VAL A 215 -18.87 -7.49 5.37
C VAL A 215 -20.18 -6.89 5.87
N ARG A 216 -21.00 -6.34 4.97
CA ARG A 216 -22.31 -5.74 5.30
C ARG A 216 -23.45 -6.76 5.39
N GLY A 217 -23.19 -8.04 5.13
CA GLY A 217 -24.20 -9.11 5.20
C GLY A 217 -25.26 -9.04 4.11
N GLN A 218 -24.89 -8.58 2.92
CA GLN A 218 -25.76 -8.43 1.75
C GLN A 218 -25.62 -9.60 0.77
#